data_c28b78d187b3a7d2d8d1c19336835cf3
#
_entry.id   c28b78d187b3a7d2d8d1c19336835cf3
#
_cell.length_a   1.000
_cell.length_b   1.000
_cell.length_c   1.000
_cell.angle_alpha   90.00
_cell.angle_beta   90.00
_cell.angle_gamma   90.00
#
_symmetry.space_group_name_H-M   'P 1'
#
loop_
_entity.id
_entity.type
_entity.pdbx_description
1 polymer ?
#
loop_
_entity_poly.entity_id
_entity_poly.type
_entity_poly.pdbx_seq_one_letter_code
_entity_poly.pdbx_strand_id
1 'polypeptide(L)'
;LVCGTEFFNSLTPEQQQMLIETAEEAGVYNNNIVLDVEKETLEKFKAEGVQVIEVDREEFRKAAEEFYSLSDFTSIWSEGLYETVKNSMK
;
A
#
# COMPACT_ATOMS: atom_id res chain seq x y z
N LEU A 1 3.94 -8.24 7.75
CA LEU A 1 4.47 -9.21 8.72
C LEU A 1 4.12 -10.62 8.24
N VAL A 2 5.05 -11.56 8.30
CA VAL A 2 4.82 -12.96 7.89
C VAL A 2 5.39 -13.91 8.93
N CYS A 3 4.77 -15.09 9.07
CA CYS A 3 5.32 -16.19 9.87
C CYS A 3 5.10 -17.52 9.14
N GLY A 4 5.85 -18.55 9.52
CA GLY A 4 5.68 -19.89 8.95
C GLY A 4 4.36 -20.53 9.36
N THR A 5 3.70 -21.20 8.42
CA THR A 5 2.40 -21.86 8.66
C THR A 5 2.47 -22.92 9.76
N GLU A 6 3.55 -23.70 9.80
CA GLU A 6 3.73 -24.72 10.85
C GLU A 6 3.82 -24.09 12.24
N PHE A 7 4.57 -22.98 12.37
CA PHE A 7 4.66 -22.23 13.62
C PHE A 7 3.29 -21.71 14.03
N PHE A 8 2.57 -21.03 13.12
CA PHE A 8 1.26 -20.46 13.39
C PHE A 8 0.27 -21.53 13.85
N ASN A 9 0.25 -22.68 13.17
CA ASN A 9 -0.64 -23.80 13.50
C ASN A 9 -0.27 -24.51 14.80
N SER A 10 0.96 -24.34 15.32
CA SER A 10 1.37 -24.90 16.62
C SER A 10 0.88 -24.08 17.82
N LEU A 11 0.37 -22.85 17.57
CA LEU A 11 -0.15 -21.96 18.60
C LEU A 11 -1.60 -22.32 18.96
N THR A 12 -2.00 -22.00 20.20
CA THR A 12 -3.42 -22.08 20.57
C THR A 12 -4.25 -21.02 19.82
N PRO A 13 -5.57 -21.19 19.66
CA PRO A 13 -6.42 -20.17 19.02
C PRO A 13 -6.29 -18.78 19.64
N GLU A 14 -6.15 -18.68 20.96
CA GLU A 14 -5.97 -17.43 21.66
C GLU A 14 -4.62 -16.77 21.32
N GLN A 15 -3.55 -17.58 21.21
CA GLN A 15 -2.22 -17.11 20.83
C GLN A 15 -2.20 -16.67 19.35
N GLN A 16 -2.88 -17.40 18.46
CA GLN A 16 -3.03 -17.01 17.06
C GLN A 16 -3.73 -15.65 16.93
N GLN A 17 -4.83 -15.47 17.67
CA GLN A 17 -5.57 -14.22 17.68
C GLN A 17 -4.73 -13.06 18.21
N MET A 18 -4.02 -13.25 19.32
CA MET A 18 -3.13 -12.25 19.89
C MET A 18 -2.02 -11.84 18.91
N LEU A 19 -1.46 -12.80 18.18
CA LEU A 19 -0.44 -12.55 17.17
C LEU A 19 -0.97 -11.70 16.02
N ILE A 20 -2.19 -11.98 15.55
CA ILE A 20 -2.85 -11.22 14.48
C ILE A 20 -3.11 -9.79 14.95
N GLU A 21 -3.74 -9.60 16.10
CA GLU A 21 -4.08 -8.29 16.66
C GLU A 21 -2.82 -7.42 16.86
N THR A 22 -1.76 -8.01 17.43
CA THR A 22 -0.49 -7.31 17.60
C THR A 22 0.14 -6.91 16.26
N ALA A 23 0.03 -7.76 15.24
CA ALA A 23 0.54 -7.44 13.91
C ALA A 23 -0.25 -6.30 13.25
N GLU A 24 -1.57 -6.28 13.41
CA GLU A 24 -2.43 -5.21 12.91
C GLU A 24 -2.13 -3.88 13.62
N GLU A 25 -2.03 -3.88 14.95
CA GLU A 25 -1.65 -2.69 15.73
C GLU A 25 -0.28 -2.15 15.32
N ALA A 26 0.71 -3.04 15.16
CA ALA A 26 2.04 -2.65 14.68
C ALA A 26 2.01 -2.06 13.27
N GLY A 27 1.15 -2.59 12.39
CA GLY A 27 0.93 -2.06 11.05
C GLY A 27 0.36 -0.64 11.07
N VAL A 28 -0.67 -0.41 11.87
CA VAL A 28 -1.26 0.93 12.06
C VAL A 28 -0.25 1.91 12.64
N TYR A 29 0.50 1.49 13.66
CA TYR A 29 1.54 2.32 14.27
C TYR A 29 2.62 2.71 13.25
N ASN A 30 3.12 1.76 12.47
CA ASN A 30 4.11 2.02 11.43
C ASN A 30 3.58 2.98 10.35
N ASN A 31 2.34 2.81 9.91
CA ASN A 31 1.74 3.70 8.92
C ASN A 31 1.67 5.15 9.42
N ASN A 32 1.31 5.36 10.68
CA ASN A 32 1.28 6.70 11.26
C ASN A 32 2.68 7.33 11.31
N ILE A 33 3.72 6.55 11.68
CA ILE A 33 5.11 7.04 11.65
C ILE A 33 5.52 7.43 10.22
N VAL A 34 5.20 6.61 9.22
CA VAL A 34 5.54 6.91 7.82
C VAL A 34 4.89 8.22 7.37
N LEU A 35 3.62 8.43 7.67
CA LEU A 35 2.91 9.67 7.32
C LEU A 35 3.52 10.91 8.00
N ASP A 36 3.92 10.80 9.26
CA ASP A 36 4.58 11.88 9.98
C ASP A 36 5.96 12.20 9.38
N VAL A 37 6.76 11.16 9.08
CA VAL A 37 8.08 11.32 8.44
C VAL A 37 7.97 11.91 7.04
N GLU A 38 6.97 11.51 6.24
CA GLU A 38 6.72 12.12 4.92
C GLU A 38 6.44 13.62 5.04
N LYS A 39 5.59 14.01 5.98
CA LYS A 39 5.26 15.41 6.23
C LYS A 39 6.47 16.22 6.67
N GLU A 40 7.23 15.73 7.64
CA GLU A 40 8.47 16.38 8.09
C GLU A 40 9.51 16.50 6.98
N THR A 41 9.62 15.47 6.13
CA THR A 41 10.55 15.47 5.00
C THR A 41 10.18 16.53 3.97
N LEU A 42 8.88 16.68 3.66
CA LEU A 42 8.42 17.75 2.77
C LEU A 42 8.74 19.15 3.30
N GLU A 43 8.57 19.36 4.61
CA GLU A 43 8.91 20.64 5.23
C GLU A 43 10.43 20.93 5.20
N LYS A 44 11.27 19.91 5.41
CA LYS A 44 12.71 20.01 5.26
C LYS A 44 13.11 20.35 3.82
N PHE A 45 12.51 19.70 2.83
CA PHE A 45 12.77 19.98 1.42
C PHE A 45 12.45 21.44 1.06
N LYS A 46 11.30 21.94 1.50
CA LYS A 46 10.92 23.34 1.31
C LYS A 46 11.91 24.29 1.99
N ALA A 47 12.36 23.99 3.20
CA ALA A 47 13.32 24.80 3.93
C ALA A 47 14.70 24.86 3.24
N GLU A 48 15.12 23.78 2.58
CA GLU A 48 16.34 23.69 1.80
C GLU A 48 16.21 24.28 0.36
N GLY A 49 15.05 24.86 0.03
CA GLY A 49 14.81 25.49 -1.25
C GLY A 49 14.43 24.53 -2.38
N VAL A 50 14.11 23.29 -2.08
CA VAL A 50 13.59 22.35 -3.07
C VAL A 50 12.16 22.73 -3.43
N GLN A 51 11.90 22.86 -4.73
CA GLN A 51 10.56 23.15 -5.23
C GLN A 51 9.70 21.90 -5.17
N VAL A 52 8.63 21.93 -4.37
CA VAL A 52 7.62 20.87 -4.33
C VAL A 52 6.53 21.22 -5.36
N ILE A 53 6.35 20.34 -6.33
CA ILE A 53 5.36 20.52 -7.40
C ILE A 53 4.17 19.58 -7.11
N GLU A 54 3.00 20.17 -6.96
CA GLU A 54 1.75 19.40 -6.89
C GLU A 54 1.34 19.00 -8.31
N VAL A 55 1.06 17.72 -8.48
CA VAL A 55 0.63 17.16 -9.76
C VAL A 55 -0.83 16.73 -9.71
N ASP A 56 -1.53 16.85 -10.83
CA ASP A 56 -2.88 16.32 -10.98
C ASP A 56 -2.81 14.78 -11.11
N ARG A 57 -3.13 14.09 -10.02
CA ARG A 57 -3.11 12.63 -9.96
C ARG A 57 -4.14 11.99 -10.89
N GLU A 58 -5.27 12.65 -11.17
CA GLU A 58 -6.30 12.12 -12.06
C GLU A 58 -5.85 12.14 -13.51
N GLU A 59 -5.10 13.15 -13.93
CA GLU A 59 -4.51 13.17 -15.28
C GLU A 59 -3.47 12.06 -15.45
N PHE A 60 -2.62 11.84 -14.44
CA PHE A 60 -1.68 10.70 -14.44
C PHE A 60 -2.40 9.35 -14.47
N ARG A 61 -3.48 9.21 -13.71
CA ARG A 61 -4.28 7.98 -13.71
C ARG A 61 -4.89 7.71 -15.08
N LYS A 62 -5.47 8.71 -15.72
CA LYS A 62 -6.02 8.58 -17.08
C LYS A 62 -4.95 8.18 -18.11
N ALA A 63 -3.78 8.79 -18.05
CA ALA A 63 -2.67 8.42 -18.92
C ALA A 63 -2.20 6.99 -18.70
N ALA A 64 -2.24 6.50 -17.45
CA ALA A 64 -1.89 5.12 -17.11
C ALA A 64 -2.96 4.09 -17.52
N GLU A 65 -4.22 4.49 -17.71
CA GLU A 65 -5.30 3.55 -18.12
C GLU A 65 -5.02 2.87 -19.46
N GLU A 66 -4.45 3.58 -20.43
CA GLU A 66 -4.07 2.99 -21.72
C GLU A 66 -3.02 1.88 -21.55
N PHE A 67 -2.08 2.06 -20.61
CA PHE A 67 -1.07 1.07 -20.32
C PHE A 67 -1.65 -0.24 -19.79
N TYR A 68 -2.68 -0.16 -18.95
CA TYR A 68 -3.34 -1.34 -18.39
C TYR A 68 -4.23 -2.10 -19.40
N SER A 69 -4.46 -1.56 -20.59
CA SER A 69 -5.18 -2.24 -21.68
C SER A 69 -4.27 -3.04 -22.62
N LEU A 70 -2.94 -2.94 -22.47
CA LEU A 70 -1.99 -3.66 -23.29
C LEU A 70 -2.08 -5.17 -23.03
N SER A 71 -2.19 -5.95 -24.12
CA SER A 71 -2.35 -7.41 -24.06
C SER A 71 -1.22 -8.13 -23.32
N ASP A 72 -0.01 -7.59 -23.33
CA ASP A 72 1.17 -8.16 -22.69
C ASP A 72 1.01 -8.25 -21.16
N PHE A 73 0.20 -7.38 -20.57
CA PHE A 73 -0.09 -7.39 -19.14
C PHE A 73 -1.42 -8.09 -18.83
N THR A 74 -2.46 -7.80 -19.60
CA THR A 74 -3.81 -8.31 -19.32
C THR A 74 -3.95 -9.81 -19.57
N SER A 75 -3.12 -10.38 -20.43
CA SER A 75 -3.14 -11.82 -20.75
C SER A 75 -2.79 -12.75 -19.59
N ILE A 76 -2.08 -12.22 -18.58
CA ILE A 76 -1.66 -12.98 -17.39
C ILE A 76 -2.51 -12.67 -16.15
N TRP A 77 -3.44 -11.72 -16.24
CA TRP A 77 -4.29 -11.33 -15.12
C TRP A 77 -5.55 -12.19 -15.05
N SER A 78 -6.02 -12.40 -13.82
CA SER A 78 -7.35 -12.99 -13.61
C SER A 78 -8.42 -12.03 -14.14
N GLU A 79 -9.49 -12.60 -14.69
CA GLU A 79 -10.63 -11.82 -15.15
C GLU A 79 -11.16 -10.89 -14.05
N GLY A 80 -11.36 -9.62 -14.38
CA GLY A 80 -11.85 -8.60 -13.44
C GLY A 80 -10.83 -8.08 -12.42
N LEU A 81 -9.57 -8.51 -12.46
CA LEU A 81 -8.54 -8.06 -11.50
C LEU A 81 -8.36 -6.55 -11.52
N TYR A 82 -8.28 -5.95 -12.72
CA TYR A 82 -8.11 -4.50 -12.86
C TYR A 82 -9.25 -3.72 -12.19
N GLU A 83 -10.49 -4.09 -12.45
CA GLU A 83 -11.65 -3.42 -11.84
C GLU A 83 -11.69 -3.62 -10.32
N THR A 84 -11.30 -4.79 -9.83
CA THR A 84 -11.24 -5.07 -8.40
C THR A 84 -10.22 -4.15 -7.71
N VAL A 85 -9.02 -4.02 -8.29
CA VAL A 85 -7.97 -3.13 -7.75
C VAL A 85 -8.39 -1.66 -7.86
N LYS A 86 -8.91 -1.23 -9.02
CA LYS A 86 -9.39 0.15 -9.23
C LYS A 86 -10.45 0.55 -8.20
N ASN A 87 -11.38 -0.34 -7.88
CA ASN A 87 -12.44 -0.08 -6.92
C ASN A 87 -11.99 -0.13 -5.45
N SER A 88 -10.85 -0.77 -5.14
CA SER A 88 -10.29 -0.82 -3.79
C SER A 88 -9.48 0.42 -3.42
N MET A 89 -9.05 1.20 -4.41
CA MET A 89 -8.26 2.43 -4.22
C MET A 89 -9.15 3.66 -3.97
N LYS A 90 -10.00 3.59 -2.94
CA LYS A 90 -10.84 4.73 -2.50
C LYS A 90 -10.18 5.47 -1.37
#